data_c96ea2fe86b6c71ee8bc7a98d7f78f95
#
_entry.id   c96ea2fe86b6c71ee8bc7a98d7f78f95
#
_cell.length_a   1.000
_cell.length_b   1.000
_cell.length_c   1.000
_cell.angle_alpha   90.00
_cell.angle_beta   90.00
_cell.angle_gamma   90.00
#
_symmetry.space_group_name_H-M   'P 1'
#
loop_
_entity.id
_entity.type
_entity.pdbx_description
1 polymer ?
#
loop_
_entity_poly.entity_id
_entity_poly.type
_entity_poly.pdbx_seq_one_letter_code
_entity_poly.pdbx_strand_id
1 'polypeptide(L)'
;MYIQKRDYGAFLQSVRVNVGKEVGLERDEDAYLILRELPTLEMMELRDAYGKGQKELLVFFRDVLPRIIIEHNFYETEDRKMSNEALSALIFERMDLSGKVIGEYSSASFFTRKNQTDGQ
;
A
#
# COMPACT_ATOMS: atom_id res chain seq x y z
N MET A 1 -20.39 -16.66 12.39
CA MET A 1 -19.13 -16.99 11.68
C MET A 1 -17.97 -16.86 12.66
N TYR A 2 -17.10 -17.84 12.68
CA TYR A 2 -15.93 -17.84 13.57
C TYR A 2 -14.67 -17.54 12.76
N ILE A 3 -13.93 -16.50 13.16
CA ILE A 3 -12.68 -16.10 12.49
C ILE A 3 -11.57 -16.14 13.53
N GLN A 4 -10.54 -16.98 13.27
CA GLN A 4 -9.38 -17.03 14.15
C GLN A 4 -8.49 -15.81 13.87
N LYS A 5 -7.80 -15.33 14.90
CA LYS A 5 -6.95 -14.16 14.81
C LYS A 5 -5.89 -14.28 13.70
N ARG A 6 -5.34 -15.49 13.52
CA ARG A 6 -4.33 -15.74 12.48
C ARG A 6 -4.88 -15.56 11.05
N ASP A 7 -6.20 -15.59 10.89
CA ASP A 7 -6.84 -15.51 9.58
C ASP A 7 -7.27 -14.09 9.21
N TYR A 8 -7.01 -13.13 10.07
CA TYR A 8 -7.43 -11.74 9.82
C TYR A 8 -6.81 -11.19 8.54
N GLY A 9 -5.55 -11.54 8.24
CA GLY A 9 -4.91 -11.08 7.02
C GLY A 9 -5.60 -11.59 5.77
N ALA A 10 -6.07 -12.83 5.79
CA ALA A 10 -6.81 -13.40 4.67
C ALA A 10 -8.21 -12.82 4.55
N PHE A 11 -8.78 -12.33 5.65
CA PHE A 11 -10.11 -11.72 5.66
C PHE A 11 -10.11 -10.36 4.96
N LEU A 12 -9.01 -9.61 5.05
CA LEU A 12 -8.89 -8.31 4.43
C LEU A 12 -8.46 -8.45 2.98
N GLN A 13 -8.96 -7.58 2.13
CA GLN A 13 -8.55 -7.55 0.72
C GLN A 13 -7.16 -6.96 0.58
N SER A 14 -6.52 -7.28 -0.53
CA SER A 14 -5.18 -6.76 -0.82
C SER A 14 -5.07 -6.35 -2.27
N VAL A 15 -4.03 -5.57 -2.57
CA VAL A 15 -3.70 -5.15 -3.92
C VAL A 15 -2.21 -5.34 -4.15
N ARG A 16 -1.85 -5.83 -5.33
CA ARG A 16 -0.46 -5.95 -5.75
C ARG A 16 -0.07 -4.69 -6.52
N VAL A 17 1.01 -4.06 -6.08
CA VAL A 17 1.56 -2.88 -6.75
C VAL A 17 2.87 -3.26 -7.40
N ASN A 18 2.94 -3.15 -8.71
CA ASN A 18 4.14 -3.46 -9.49
C ASN A 18 4.92 -2.18 -9.73
N VAL A 19 6.21 -2.19 -9.42
CA VAL A 19 7.07 -1.01 -9.52
C VAL A 19 8.39 -1.30 -10.23
N GLY A 20 8.43 -2.39 -11.01
CA GLY A 20 9.67 -2.78 -11.68
C GLY A 20 10.27 -1.69 -12.56
N LYS A 21 9.45 -1.00 -13.33
CA LYS A 21 9.93 0.06 -14.22
C LYS A 21 10.49 1.25 -13.44
N GLU A 22 9.86 1.59 -12.33
CA GLU A 22 10.34 2.70 -11.51
C GLU A 22 11.70 2.42 -10.88
N VAL A 23 12.05 1.15 -10.68
CA VAL A 23 13.35 0.78 -10.11
C VAL A 23 14.34 0.31 -11.19
N GLY A 24 14.03 0.53 -12.45
CA GLY A 24 14.98 0.28 -13.54
C GLY A 24 14.95 -1.09 -14.16
N LEU A 25 13.92 -1.89 -13.88
CA LEU A 25 13.75 -3.20 -14.49
C LEU A 25 12.94 -3.10 -15.78
N GLU A 26 13.13 -4.08 -16.68
CA GLU A 26 12.39 -4.08 -17.94
C GLU A 26 10.92 -4.38 -17.75
N ARG A 27 10.60 -5.28 -16.82
CA ARG A 27 9.24 -5.72 -16.59
C ARG A 27 8.73 -5.16 -15.26
N ASP A 28 7.55 -4.56 -15.30
CA ASP A 28 6.96 -3.92 -14.14
C ASP A 28 6.70 -4.90 -13.01
N GLU A 29 6.28 -6.12 -13.35
CA GLU A 29 5.95 -7.15 -12.35
C GLU A 29 7.17 -7.77 -11.67
N ASP A 30 8.39 -7.46 -12.10
CA ASP A 30 9.59 -8.03 -11.50
C ASP A 30 9.97 -7.41 -10.17
N ALA A 31 9.38 -6.28 -9.82
CA ALA A 31 9.48 -5.71 -8.47
C ALA A 31 8.08 -5.34 -8.01
N TYR A 32 7.71 -5.80 -6.82
CA TYR A 32 6.33 -5.62 -6.37
C TYR A 32 6.25 -5.54 -4.85
N LEU A 33 5.12 -4.99 -4.40
CA LEU A 33 4.69 -5.12 -3.01
C LEU A 33 3.19 -5.38 -2.99
N ILE A 34 2.74 -6.11 -1.97
CA ILE A 34 1.33 -6.42 -1.80
C ILE A 34 0.86 -5.72 -0.53
N LEU A 35 -0.20 -4.93 -0.66
CA LEU A 35 -0.72 -4.08 0.41
C LEU A 35 -2.13 -4.55 0.77
N ARG A 36 -2.42 -4.66 2.07
CA ARG A 36 -3.78 -4.97 2.53
C ARG A 36 -4.60 -3.69 2.68
N GLU A 37 -5.92 -3.84 2.67
CA GLU A 37 -6.78 -2.70 2.92
C GLU A 37 -6.63 -2.21 4.36
N LEU A 38 -6.92 -0.92 4.57
CA LEU A 38 -6.89 -0.33 5.90
C LEU A 38 -8.18 -0.67 6.65
N PRO A 39 -8.11 -0.77 7.99
CA PRO A 39 -9.34 -0.81 8.80
C PRO A 39 -10.20 0.41 8.55
N THR A 40 -11.49 0.30 8.85
CA THR A 40 -12.48 1.31 8.48
C THR A 40 -12.11 2.72 8.92
N LEU A 41 -11.71 2.89 10.19
CA LEU A 41 -11.39 4.24 10.67
C LEU A 41 -10.19 4.83 9.96
N GLU A 42 -9.15 4.03 9.71
CA GLU A 42 -7.99 4.50 9.00
C GLU A 42 -8.30 4.78 7.52
N MET A 43 -9.21 4.02 6.93
CA MET A 43 -9.67 4.29 5.58
C MET A 43 -10.37 5.65 5.49
N MET A 44 -11.14 6.00 6.51
CA MET A 44 -11.78 7.32 6.58
C MET A 44 -10.74 8.42 6.73
N GLU A 45 -9.71 8.20 7.54
CA GLU A 45 -8.61 9.16 7.68
C GLU A 45 -7.88 9.37 6.36
N LEU A 46 -7.70 8.29 5.58
CA LEU A 46 -7.10 8.39 4.26
C LEU A 46 -7.93 9.28 3.33
N ARG A 47 -9.24 9.09 3.33
CA ARG A 47 -10.14 9.91 2.52
C ARG A 47 -10.08 11.38 2.93
N ASP A 48 -10.01 11.63 4.23
CA ASP A 48 -9.86 12.99 4.74
C ASP A 48 -8.55 13.62 4.28
N ALA A 49 -7.47 12.85 4.28
CA ALA A 49 -6.17 13.33 3.82
C ALA A 49 -6.21 13.70 2.33
N TYR A 50 -6.95 12.94 1.53
CA TYR A 50 -7.15 13.29 0.12
C TYR A 50 -7.80 14.66 -0.04
N GLY A 51 -8.76 14.96 0.82
CA GLY A 51 -9.45 16.25 0.78
C GLY A 51 -8.60 17.41 1.24
N LYS A 52 -7.56 17.16 2.04
CA LYS A 52 -6.71 18.22 2.59
C LYS A 52 -5.56 18.61 1.67
N GLY A 53 -5.12 17.70 0.80
CA GLY A 53 -4.05 17.99 -0.14
C GLY A 53 -2.97 16.93 -0.20
N GLN A 54 -2.04 17.12 -1.12
CA GLN A 54 -1.02 16.12 -1.43
C GLN A 54 -0.07 15.88 -0.26
N LYS A 55 0.32 16.93 0.43
CA LYS A 55 1.26 16.81 1.55
C LYS A 55 0.68 15.95 2.67
N GLU A 56 -0.56 16.22 3.04
CA GLU A 56 -1.26 15.48 4.09
C GLU A 56 -1.42 14.02 3.70
N LEU A 57 -1.70 13.78 2.43
CA LEU A 57 -1.83 12.42 1.91
C LEU A 57 -0.51 11.65 2.01
N LEU A 58 0.60 12.29 1.64
CA LEU A 58 1.92 11.67 1.72
C LEU A 58 2.31 11.38 3.17
N VAL A 59 2.04 12.31 4.08
CA VAL A 59 2.33 12.11 5.50
C VAL A 59 1.53 10.93 6.05
N PHE A 60 0.25 10.85 5.71
CA PHE A 60 -0.59 9.74 6.14
C PHE A 60 -0.03 8.40 5.64
N PHE A 61 0.28 8.31 4.35
CA PHE A 61 0.79 7.08 3.77
C PHE A 61 2.14 6.68 4.34
N ARG A 62 3.01 7.64 4.62
CA ARG A 62 4.30 7.35 5.22
C ARG A 62 4.13 6.63 6.56
N ASP A 63 3.13 7.02 7.33
CA ASP A 63 2.89 6.44 8.65
C ASP A 63 2.26 5.05 8.58
N VAL A 64 1.39 4.79 7.59
CA VAL A 64 0.66 3.53 7.53
C VAL A 64 1.32 2.47 6.65
N LEU A 65 2.11 2.87 5.66
CA LEU A 65 2.63 1.92 4.67
C LEU A 65 3.37 0.74 5.28
N PRO A 66 4.27 0.91 6.27
CA PRO A 66 4.97 -0.26 6.83
C PRO A 66 4.02 -1.29 7.46
N ARG A 67 2.85 -0.86 7.92
CA ARG A 67 1.89 -1.74 8.59
C ARG A 67 1.01 -2.51 7.62
N ILE A 68 0.87 -2.02 6.38
CA ILE A 68 -0.03 -2.66 5.41
C ILE A 68 0.70 -3.48 4.36
N ILE A 69 2.03 -3.46 4.32
CA ILE A 69 2.79 -4.32 3.43
C ILE A 69 2.76 -5.75 3.97
N ILE A 70 2.14 -6.66 3.22
CA ILE A 70 2.07 -8.06 3.63
C ILE A 70 3.09 -8.93 2.91
N GLU A 71 3.58 -8.47 1.76
CA GLU A 71 4.62 -9.17 1.01
C GLU A 71 5.31 -8.21 0.05
N HIS A 72 6.58 -8.46 -0.22
CA HIS A 72 7.33 -7.74 -1.26
C HIS A 72 8.56 -8.55 -1.64
N ASN A 73 9.22 -8.18 -2.74
CA ASN A 73 10.43 -8.87 -3.20
C ASN A 73 11.66 -7.96 -3.25
N PHE A 74 11.74 -6.99 -2.35
CA PHE A 74 12.90 -6.12 -2.24
C PHE A 74 13.89 -6.68 -1.23
N TYR A 75 15.17 -6.77 -1.61
CA TYR A 75 16.22 -7.38 -0.80
C TYR A 75 17.38 -6.40 -0.61
N GLU A 76 17.96 -6.41 0.59
CA GLU A 76 19.18 -5.67 0.87
C GLU A 76 20.41 -6.40 0.34
N THR A 77 20.38 -7.75 0.44
CA THR A 77 21.39 -8.65 -0.08
C THR A 77 20.68 -9.85 -0.68
N GLU A 78 21.44 -10.80 -1.27
CA GLU A 78 20.84 -12.00 -1.87
C GLU A 78 19.99 -12.80 -0.89
N ASP A 79 20.37 -12.79 0.39
CA ASP A 79 19.72 -13.62 1.40
C ASP A 79 18.87 -12.84 2.38
N ARG A 80 18.87 -11.51 2.30
CA ARG A 80 18.23 -10.69 3.31
C ARG A 80 17.19 -9.76 2.71
N LYS A 81 15.92 -10.07 2.99
CA LYS A 81 14.81 -9.25 2.56
C LYS A 81 14.78 -7.94 3.35
N MET A 82 14.43 -6.84 2.69
CA MET A 82 14.27 -5.56 3.37
C MET A 82 13.12 -5.65 4.37
N SER A 83 13.25 -4.93 5.49
CA SER A 83 12.12 -4.78 6.39
C SER A 83 11.06 -3.88 5.74
N ASN A 84 9.83 -3.99 6.22
CA ASN A 84 8.76 -3.11 5.72
C ASN A 84 9.09 -1.64 5.96
N GLU A 85 9.73 -1.33 7.09
CA GLU A 85 10.13 0.03 7.42
C GLU A 85 11.19 0.56 6.46
N ALA A 86 12.19 -0.27 6.14
CA ALA A 86 13.24 0.12 5.20
C ALA A 86 12.68 0.33 3.79
N LEU A 87 11.79 -0.56 3.35
CA LEU A 87 11.16 -0.44 2.05
C LEU A 87 10.28 0.80 1.98
N SER A 88 9.52 1.06 3.03
CA SER A 88 8.67 2.25 3.10
C SER A 88 9.51 3.53 3.00
N ALA A 89 10.61 3.58 3.73
CA ALA A 89 11.52 4.73 3.67
C ALA A 89 12.05 4.95 2.25
N LEU A 90 12.45 3.86 1.58
CA LEU A 90 12.93 3.93 0.20
C LEU A 90 11.86 4.48 -0.74
N ILE A 91 10.63 4.00 -0.61
CA ILE A 91 9.52 4.44 -1.46
C ILE A 91 9.28 5.94 -1.31
N PHE A 92 9.35 6.46 -0.08
CA PHE A 92 9.06 7.87 0.16
C PHE A 92 10.25 8.79 -0.11
N GLU A 93 11.41 8.25 -0.46
CA GLU A 93 12.53 9.07 -0.94
C GLU A 93 12.33 9.50 -2.39
N ARG A 94 11.46 8.80 -3.14
CA ARG A 94 11.27 9.07 -4.56
C ARG A 94 9.82 9.38 -4.86
N MET A 95 9.61 10.47 -5.58
CA MET A 95 8.27 10.93 -5.94
C MET A 95 7.55 9.96 -6.88
N ASP A 96 8.28 9.34 -7.81
CA ASP A 96 7.69 8.40 -8.74
C ASP A 96 7.22 7.12 -8.04
N LEU A 97 8.02 6.60 -7.10
CA LEU A 97 7.64 5.41 -6.35
C LEU A 97 6.45 5.67 -5.44
N SER A 98 6.51 6.74 -4.64
CA SER A 98 5.40 7.06 -3.73
C SER A 98 4.13 7.35 -4.51
N GLY A 99 4.22 8.07 -5.60
CA GLY A 99 3.06 8.36 -6.45
C GLY A 99 2.44 7.10 -7.04
N LYS A 100 3.27 6.16 -7.50
CA LYS A 100 2.79 4.90 -8.05
C LYS A 100 2.06 4.08 -6.98
N VAL A 101 2.67 3.94 -5.80
CA VAL A 101 2.09 3.15 -4.72
C VAL A 101 0.76 3.75 -4.25
N ILE A 102 0.73 5.07 -4.02
CA ILE A 102 -0.49 5.74 -3.58
C ILE A 102 -1.58 5.64 -4.64
N GLY A 103 -1.23 5.86 -5.91
CA GLY A 103 -2.18 5.79 -7.01
C GLY A 103 -2.80 4.42 -7.16
N GLU A 104 -1.98 3.37 -7.13
CA GLU A 104 -2.47 1.99 -7.26
C GLU A 104 -3.32 1.60 -6.06
N TYR A 105 -2.93 2.00 -4.85
CA TYR A 105 -3.70 1.71 -3.66
C TYR A 105 -5.07 2.38 -3.71
N SER A 106 -5.11 3.64 -4.15
CA SER A 106 -6.35 4.40 -4.23
C SER A 106 -7.29 3.89 -5.31
N SER A 107 -6.75 3.21 -6.32
CA SER A 107 -7.54 2.62 -7.40
C SER A 107 -7.98 1.20 -7.10
N ALA A 108 -7.60 0.64 -5.96
CA ALA A 108 -7.93 -0.73 -5.62
C ALA A 108 -9.44 -0.89 -5.41
N SER A 109 -9.93 -2.09 -5.72
CA SER A 109 -11.37 -2.37 -5.67
C SER A 109 -11.98 -2.14 -4.30
N PHE A 110 -11.26 -2.44 -3.21
CA PHE A 110 -11.79 -2.22 -1.87
C PHE A 110 -12.01 -0.74 -1.58
N PHE A 111 -11.14 0.13 -2.07
CA PHE A 111 -11.31 1.59 -1.90
C PHE A 111 -12.51 2.09 -2.70
N THR A 112 -12.61 1.68 -3.94
CA THR A 112 -13.71 2.07 -4.83
C THR A 112 -15.05 1.51 -4.34
N ARG A 113 -15.06 0.25 -3.90
CA ARG A 113 -16.25 -0.41 -3.38
C ARG A 113 -16.84 0.36 -2.20
N LYS A 114 -16.01 0.81 -1.27
CA LYS A 114 -16.48 1.56 -0.11
C LYS A 114 -17.11 2.88 -0.51
N ASN A 115 -16.53 3.56 -1.49
CA ASN A 115 -17.10 4.80 -2.02
C ASN A 115 -18.45 4.58 -2.66
N GLN A 116 -18.58 3.51 -3.44
CA GLN A 116 -19.86 3.17 -4.09
C GLN A 116 -20.94 2.84 -3.07
N THR A 117 -20.57 2.10 -2.02
CA THR A 117 -21.52 1.75 -0.97
C THR A 117 -22.05 3.01 -0.28
N ASP A 118 -21.17 3.94 0.02
CA ASP A 118 -21.55 5.19 0.67
C ASP A 118 -22.46 6.04 -0.21
N GLY A 119 -22.37 5.90 -1.52
CA GLY A 119 -23.20 6.66 -2.47
C GLY A 119 -24.59 6.12 -2.67
N GLN A 120 -24.90 5.02 -2.07
CA GLN A 120 -26.22 4.39 -2.20
C GLN A 120 -27.13 4.73 -1.02
#